data_1e9c650af3b964a501149ee62f3c5fba
#
_entry.id   1e9c650af3b964a501149ee62f3c5fba
#
_cell.length_a   1.000
_cell.length_b   1.000
_cell.length_c   1.000
_cell.angle_alpha   90.00
_cell.angle_beta   90.00
_cell.angle_gamma   90.00
#
_symmetry.space_group_name_H-M   'P 1'
#
loop_
_entity.id
_entity.type
_entity.pdbx_description
1 polymer ?
#
loop_
_entity_poly.entity_id
_entity_poly.type
_entity_poly.pdbx_seq_one_letter_code
_entity_poly.pdbx_strand_id
1 'polypeptide(L)'
;LDNKGAHLHDPAGFPNVVIPLEDLEKAWRADDIGYKRGSYRYWTYPKRISNPSSEEIYKQALDYFKLLYKEAQEAEKTENKKVNKGAILFLAGRAKNNELSEGEKEHLINFALPLGAKRAIDYAIFFENHNVELSDLKNMQSILFGETYSFAVGGEWHATADTLAKLADVEEEFRIKIASN
;
A
#
# COMPACT_ATOMS: atom_id res chain seq x y z
N LEU A 1 -18.66 2.11 -22.80
CA LEU A 1 -18.17 2.03 -24.17
C LEU A 1 -19.08 2.83 -25.09
N ASP A 2 -18.53 3.58 -25.99
CA ASP A 2 -19.25 4.24 -27.09
C ASP A 2 -18.35 4.29 -28.34
N ASN A 3 -18.75 5.06 -29.37
CA ASN A 3 -17.97 5.22 -30.60
C ASN A 3 -16.65 6.01 -30.43
N LYS A 4 -16.40 6.59 -29.26
CA LYS A 4 -15.14 7.28 -28.92
C LYS A 4 -14.15 6.37 -28.23
N GLY A 5 -14.60 5.26 -27.63
CA GLY A 5 -13.74 4.31 -26.92
C GLY A 5 -14.32 3.80 -25.60
N ALA A 6 -13.42 3.41 -24.73
CA ALA A 6 -13.73 2.99 -23.38
C ALA A 6 -13.56 4.15 -22.39
N HIS A 7 -14.61 4.45 -21.65
CA HIS A 7 -14.57 5.40 -20.55
C HIS A 7 -14.11 4.69 -19.28
N LEU A 8 -13.03 5.16 -18.69
CA LEU A 8 -12.37 4.53 -17.55
C LEU A 8 -12.30 5.53 -16.38
N HIS A 9 -12.28 4.97 -15.20
CA HIS A 9 -11.89 5.66 -13.98
C HIS A 9 -10.56 5.08 -13.47
N ASP A 10 -9.50 5.87 -13.58
CA ASP A 10 -8.20 5.52 -12.99
C ASP A 10 -8.13 6.09 -11.56
N PRO A 11 -8.11 5.24 -10.53
CA PRO A 11 -8.09 5.71 -9.15
C PRO A 11 -6.76 6.35 -8.74
N ALA A 12 -5.70 6.15 -9.51
CA ALA A 12 -4.37 6.67 -9.19
C ALA A 12 -4.01 7.96 -9.93
N GLY A 13 -4.72 8.28 -11.01
CA GLY A 13 -4.36 9.41 -11.85
C GLY A 13 -5.56 10.22 -12.34
N PHE A 14 -6.19 9.78 -13.42
CA PHE A 14 -7.22 10.54 -14.13
C PHE A 14 -8.59 9.88 -13.96
N PRO A 15 -9.52 10.51 -13.21
CA PRO A 15 -10.83 9.90 -12.92
C PRO A 15 -11.72 9.75 -14.16
N ASN A 16 -11.45 10.47 -15.23
CA ASN A 16 -12.25 10.45 -16.45
C ASN A 16 -11.34 10.34 -17.68
N VAL A 17 -10.98 9.12 -18.03
CA VAL A 17 -10.14 8.83 -19.19
C VAL A 17 -10.97 8.14 -20.27
N VAL A 18 -10.77 8.53 -21.52
CA VAL A 18 -11.31 7.82 -22.68
C VAL A 18 -10.13 7.28 -23.49
N ILE A 19 -10.07 5.97 -23.66
CA ILE A 19 -9.04 5.33 -24.46
C ILE A 19 -9.64 4.58 -25.66
N PRO A 20 -8.95 4.50 -26.80
CA PRO A 20 -9.37 3.68 -27.93
C PRO A 20 -9.62 2.22 -27.50
N LEU A 21 -10.58 1.55 -28.13
CA LEU A 21 -10.89 0.15 -27.79
C LEU A 21 -9.72 -0.78 -28.04
N GLU A 22 -8.89 -0.48 -29.04
CA GLU A 22 -7.68 -1.23 -29.34
C GLU A 22 -6.66 -1.14 -28.19
N ASP A 23 -6.49 0.02 -27.60
CA ASP A 23 -5.57 0.23 -26.47
C ASP A 23 -6.12 -0.40 -25.18
N LEU A 24 -7.46 -0.35 -24.97
CA LEU A 24 -8.09 -1.10 -23.89
C LEU A 24 -7.82 -2.60 -24.04
N GLU A 25 -8.00 -3.13 -25.23
CA GLU A 25 -7.80 -4.56 -25.50
C GLU A 25 -6.36 -4.99 -25.24
N LYS A 26 -5.37 -4.23 -25.72
CA LYS A 26 -3.95 -4.47 -25.45
C LYS A 26 -3.64 -4.45 -23.95
N ALA A 27 -4.10 -3.41 -23.24
CA ALA A 27 -3.89 -3.27 -21.80
C ALA A 27 -4.56 -4.41 -21.02
N TRP A 28 -5.77 -4.79 -21.39
CA TRP A 28 -6.55 -5.84 -20.72
C TRP A 28 -6.00 -7.24 -20.97
N ARG A 29 -5.45 -7.49 -22.16
CA ARG A 29 -4.77 -8.74 -22.50
C ARG A 29 -3.50 -8.94 -21.67
N ALA A 30 -2.79 -7.84 -21.35
CA ALA A 30 -1.65 -7.83 -20.45
C ALA A 30 -0.51 -8.78 -20.86
N ASP A 31 -0.19 -8.84 -22.15
CA ASP A 31 0.81 -9.77 -22.69
C ASP A 31 2.23 -9.48 -22.18
N ASP A 32 2.54 -8.18 -22.02
CA ASP A 32 3.88 -7.67 -21.68
C ASP A 32 4.17 -7.63 -20.18
N ILE A 33 3.21 -8.01 -19.34
CA ILE A 33 3.40 -8.07 -17.89
C ILE A 33 3.53 -9.48 -17.37
N GLY A 34 4.44 -9.70 -16.44
CA GLY A 34 4.66 -11.03 -15.82
C GLY A 34 3.48 -11.51 -14.96
N TYR A 35 2.54 -10.64 -14.61
CA TYR A 35 1.41 -10.92 -13.75
C TYR A 35 0.21 -11.43 -14.54
N LYS A 36 0.14 -12.75 -14.76
CA LYS A 36 -0.90 -13.39 -15.58
C LYS A 36 -2.31 -13.36 -14.99
N ARG A 37 -2.48 -13.11 -13.70
CA ARG A 37 -3.80 -13.09 -13.05
C ARG A 37 -4.69 -11.93 -13.50
N GLY A 38 -4.15 -10.88 -14.11
CA GLY A 38 -4.88 -9.73 -14.63
C GLY A 38 -5.45 -9.91 -16.03
N SER A 39 -4.93 -10.89 -16.82
CA SER A 39 -5.30 -11.04 -18.22
C SER A 39 -6.81 -11.31 -18.40
N TYR A 40 -7.49 -10.44 -19.13
CA TYR A 40 -8.92 -10.46 -19.42
C TYR A 40 -9.83 -10.61 -18.19
N ARG A 41 -9.37 -10.21 -17.00
CA ARG A 41 -10.18 -10.31 -15.79
C ARG A 41 -11.07 -9.08 -15.64
N TYR A 42 -12.35 -9.33 -15.33
CA TYR A 42 -13.32 -8.29 -15.02
C TYR A 42 -14.37 -8.77 -14.01
N TRP A 43 -15.04 -7.81 -13.38
CA TRP A 43 -16.23 -8.03 -12.58
C TRP A 43 -17.34 -7.11 -13.09
N THR A 44 -18.53 -7.64 -13.20
CA THR A 44 -19.69 -6.88 -13.69
C THR A 44 -20.93 -7.20 -12.85
N TYR A 45 -21.83 -6.25 -12.79
CA TYR A 45 -23.09 -6.37 -12.04
C TYR A 45 -22.92 -6.92 -10.60
N PRO A 46 -22.06 -6.34 -9.76
CA PRO A 46 -21.88 -6.84 -8.42
C PRO A 46 -23.22 -6.78 -7.66
N LYS A 47 -23.60 -7.91 -7.03
CA LYS A 47 -24.80 -7.97 -6.18
C LYS A 47 -24.36 -7.81 -4.73
N ARG A 48 -24.96 -6.83 -4.05
CA ARG A 48 -24.73 -6.71 -2.61
C ARG A 48 -25.34 -7.91 -1.90
N ILE A 49 -24.52 -8.68 -1.19
CA ILE A 49 -24.92 -9.89 -0.46
C ILE A 49 -25.08 -9.63 1.03
N SER A 50 -24.54 -8.55 1.57
CA SER A 50 -24.68 -8.14 2.96
C SER A 50 -24.61 -6.62 3.10
N ASN A 51 -25.06 -6.11 4.24
CA ASN A 51 -24.97 -4.71 4.62
C ASN A 51 -24.54 -4.62 6.09
N PRO A 52 -23.26 -4.94 6.38
CA PRO A 52 -22.76 -4.91 7.75
C PRO A 52 -22.80 -3.50 8.34
N SER A 53 -22.98 -3.41 9.65
CA SER A 53 -22.82 -2.16 10.39
C SER A 53 -21.35 -1.70 10.40
N SER A 54 -21.13 -0.43 10.74
CA SER A 54 -19.77 0.11 10.88
C SER A 54 -18.95 -0.66 11.92
N GLU A 55 -19.59 -1.07 13.02
CA GLU A 55 -18.94 -1.85 14.07
C GLU A 55 -18.55 -3.26 13.60
N GLU A 56 -19.41 -3.92 12.83
CA GLU A 56 -19.09 -5.22 12.23
C GLU A 56 -17.94 -5.11 11.22
N ILE A 57 -17.90 -4.03 10.41
CA ILE A 57 -16.78 -3.77 9.48
C ILE A 57 -15.50 -3.55 10.26
N TYR A 58 -15.53 -2.74 11.33
CA TYR A 58 -14.39 -2.48 12.18
C TYR A 58 -13.82 -3.77 12.79
N LYS A 59 -14.69 -4.61 13.38
CA LYS A 59 -14.29 -5.90 13.95
C LYS A 59 -13.67 -6.83 12.90
N GLN A 60 -14.30 -6.94 11.74
CA GLN A 60 -13.76 -7.75 10.63
C GLN A 60 -12.41 -7.24 10.16
N ALA A 61 -12.21 -5.92 10.13
CA ALA A 61 -10.94 -5.32 9.76
C ALA A 61 -9.83 -5.64 10.78
N LEU A 62 -10.13 -5.55 12.09
CA LEU A 62 -9.18 -5.94 13.14
C LEU A 62 -8.78 -7.42 13.02
N ASP A 63 -9.75 -8.31 12.85
CA ASP A 63 -9.50 -9.75 12.69
C ASP A 63 -8.64 -10.02 11.44
N TYR A 64 -8.89 -9.30 10.36
CA TYR A 64 -8.11 -9.39 9.13
C TYR A 64 -6.67 -8.88 9.31
N PHE A 65 -6.45 -7.76 9.99
CA PHE A 65 -5.10 -7.28 10.31
C PHE A 65 -4.33 -8.29 11.17
N LYS A 66 -4.98 -8.87 12.20
CA LYS A 66 -4.36 -9.91 13.04
C LYS A 66 -3.94 -11.12 12.20
N LEU A 67 -4.80 -11.55 11.29
CA LEU A 67 -4.49 -12.65 10.38
C LEU A 67 -3.30 -12.32 9.48
N LEU A 68 -3.28 -11.15 8.85
CA LEU A 68 -2.18 -10.73 7.97
C LEU A 68 -0.84 -10.66 8.71
N TYR A 69 -0.81 -10.11 9.92
CA TYR A 69 0.42 -10.06 10.71
C TYR A 69 0.89 -11.46 11.12
N LYS A 70 -0.02 -12.37 11.46
CA LYS A 70 0.30 -13.76 11.76
C LYS A 70 0.89 -14.48 10.53
N GLU A 71 0.24 -14.36 9.38
CA GLU A 71 0.72 -14.96 8.14
C GLU A 71 2.09 -14.40 7.71
N ALA A 72 2.30 -13.09 7.87
CA ALA A 72 3.59 -12.46 7.61
C ALA A 72 4.69 -13.03 8.52
N GLN A 73 4.44 -13.20 9.82
CA GLN A 73 5.39 -13.79 10.74
C GLN A 73 5.72 -15.25 10.42
N GLU A 74 4.74 -16.03 9.98
CA GLU A 74 4.98 -17.41 9.53
C GLU A 74 5.83 -17.43 8.24
N ALA A 75 5.55 -16.55 7.28
CA ALA A 75 6.35 -16.40 6.05
C ALA A 75 7.80 -15.99 6.37
N GLU A 76 8.02 -15.13 7.35
CA GLU A 76 9.37 -14.75 7.78
C GLU A 76 10.16 -15.96 8.29
N LYS A 77 9.53 -16.85 9.07
CA LYS A 77 10.18 -18.05 9.63
C LYS A 77 10.42 -19.12 8.57
N THR A 78 9.45 -19.34 7.68
CA THR A 78 9.47 -20.47 6.73
C THR A 78 10.16 -20.16 5.41
N GLU A 79 10.09 -18.91 4.95
CA GLU A 79 10.56 -18.49 3.64
C GLU A 79 11.78 -17.56 3.70
N ASN A 80 12.32 -17.30 4.91
CA ASN A 80 13.43 -16.35 5.15
C ASN A 80 13.19 -14.97 4.52
N LYS A 81 11.93 -14.54 4.47
CA LYS A 81 11.54 -13.22 3.97
C LYS A 81 11.54 -12.21 5.10
N LYS A 82 11.97 -11.00 4.82
CA LYS A 82 11.78 -9.88 5.74
C LYS A 82 10.38 -9.32 5.61
N VAL A 83 9.70 -9.09 6.74
CA VAL A 83 8.33 -8.58 6.77
C VAL A 83 8.18 -7.41 7.75
N ASN A 84 7.13 -6.63 7.62
CA ASN A 84 6.73 -5.56 8.53
C ASN A 84 7.94 -4.66 8.91
N LYS A 85 8.16 -4.42 10.20
CA LYS A 85 9.31 -3.67 10.71
C LYS A 85 10.64 -4.14 10.11
N GLY A 86 10.86 -5.46 10.04
CA GLY A 86 12.10 -6.04 9.51
C GLY A 86 12.35 -5.72 8.05
N ALA A 87 11.31 -5.69 7.23
CA ALA A 87 11.40 -5.31 5.82
C ALA A 87 11.72 -3.82 5.64
N ILE A 88 11.09 -2.96 6.44
CA ILE A 88 11.33 -1.51 6.39
C ILE A 88 12.77 -1.20 6.84
N LEU A 89 13.25 -1.81 7.93
CA LEU A 89 14.63 -1.64 8.41
C LEU A 89 15.66 -2.18 7.41
N PHE A 90 15.38 -3.29 6.74
CA PHE A 90 16.25 -3.80 5.69
C PHE A 90 16.36 -2.81 4.52
N LEU A 91 15.25 -2.24 4.10
CA LEU A 91 15.23 -1.20 3.07
C LEU A 91 15.98 0.06 3.52
N ALA A 92 15.78 0.50 4.77
CA ALA A 92 16.51 1.62 5.37
C ALA A 92 18.02 1.39 5.36
N GLY A 93 18.48 0.18 5.74
CA GLY A 93 19.90 -0.19 5.70
C GLY A 93 20.49 -0.08 4.30
N ARG A 94 19.79 -0.59 3.29
CA ARG A 94 20.22 -0.49 1.88
C ARG A 94 20.25 0.95 1.38
N ALA A 95 19.25 1.77 1.74
CA ALA A 95 19.24 3.19 1.42
C ALA A 95 20.44 3.91 2.02
N LYS A 96 20.71 3.66 3.31
CA LYS A 96 21.84 4.25 4.04
C LYS A 96 23.20 3.89 3.42
N ASN A 97 23.35 2.67 2.94
CA ASN A 97 24.59 2.17 2.35
C ASN A 97 24.72 2.46 0.84
N ASN A 98 23.78 3.17 0.23
CA ASN A 98 23.71 3.38 -1.22
C ASN A 98 23.66 2.07 -2.04
N GLU A 99 22.96 1.05 -1.51
CA GLU A 99 22.81 -0.27 -2.13
C GLU A 99 21.52 -0.41 -2.95
N LEU A 100 20.70 0.64 -3.03
CA LEU A 100 19.49 0.64 -3.85
C LEU A 100 19.87 0.84 -5.33
N SER A 101 19.38 -0.05 -6.19
CA SER A 101 19.46 0.14 -7.63
C SER A 101 18.57 1.30 -8.10
N GLU A 102 18.81 1.85 -9.27
CA GLU A 102 17.98 2.94 -9.83
C GLU A 102 16.51 2.50 -9.97
N GLY A 103 16.24 1.28 -10.43
CA GLY A 103 14.87 0.77 -10.53
C GLY A 103 14.15 0.66 -9.18
N GLU A 104 14.88 0.33 -8.09
CA GLU A 104 14.32 0.32 -6.74
C GLU A 104 14.05 1.74 -6.23
N LYS A 105 14.93 2.69 -6.52
CA LYS A 105 14.71 4.10 -6.19
C LYS A 105 13.50 4.66 -6.92
N GLU A 106 13.38 4.40 -8.22
CA GLU A 106 12.22 4.79 -9.03
C GLU A 106 10.93 4.16 -8.51
N HIS A 107 10.95 2.87 -8.16
CA HIS A 107 9.79 2.19 -7.58
C HIS A 107 9.37 2.80 -6.24
N LEU A 108 10.33 3.13 -5.37
CA LEU A 108 10.05 3.81 -4.10
C LEU A 108 9.39 5.16 -4.33
N ILE A 109 9.98 6.01 -5.17
CA ILE A 109 9.52 7.38 -5.41
C ILE A 109 8.18 7.39 -6.14
N ASN A 110 8.04 6.61 -7.21
CA ASN A 110 6.88 6.72 -8.10
C ASN A 110 5.70 5.84 -7.67
N PHE A 111 5.90 4.89 -6.77
CA PHE A 111 4.86 3.95 -6.39
C PHE A 111 4.75 3.71 -4.89
N ALA A 112 5.78 3.17 -4.24
CA ALA A 112 5.63 2.62 -2.90
C ALA A 112 5.36 3.70 -1.84
N LEU A 113 6.11 4.80 -1.84
CA LEU A 113 5.95 5.87 -0.85
C LEU A 113 4.65 6.66 -1.02
N PRO A 114 4.26 7.13 -2.24
CA PRO A 114 2.96 7.79 -2.43
C PRO A 114 1.77 6.90 -2.10
N LEU A 115 1.82 5.64 -2.50
CA LEU A 115 0.74 4.68 -2.19
C LEU A 115 0.69 4.37 -0.70
N GLY A 116 1.84 4.25 -0.04
CA GLY A 116 1.95 4.05 1.41
C GLY A 116 1.30 5.21 2.18
N ALA A 117 1.63 6.45 1.82
CA ALA A 117 1.05 7.64 2.43
C ALA A 117 -0.47 7.68 2.28
N LYS A 118 -0.96 7.45 1.05
CA LYS A 118 -2.41 7.44 0.76
C LYS A 118 -3.14 6.36 1.55
N ARG A 119 -2.64 5.14 1.56
CA ARG A 119 -3.26 4.04 2.33
C ARG A 119 -3.24 4.29 3.83
N ALA A 120 -2.16 4.86 4.34
CA ALA A 120 -2.05 5.18 5.76
C ALA A 120 -3.13 6.20 6.18
N ILE A 121 -3.34 7.27 5.40
CA ILE A 121 -4.39 8.25 5.71
C ILE A 121 -5.80 7.67 5.56
N ASP A 122 -6.05 6.82 4.57
CA ASP A 122 -7.33 6.14 4.40
C ASP A 122 -7.64 5.25 5.62
N TYR A 123 -6.65 4.53 6.17
CA TYR A 123 -6.80 3.76 7.39
C TYR A 123 -6.95 4.66 8.64
N ALA A 124 -6.27 5.79 8.72
CA ALA A 124 -6.45 6.73 9.81
C ALA A 124 -7.91 7.19 9.90
N ILE A 125 -8.49 7.61 8.78
CA ILE A 125 -9.90 8.01 8.67
C ILE A 125 -10.83 6.84 9.07
N PHE A 126 -10.52 5.63 8.64
CA PHE A 126 -11.30 4.44 9.00
C PHE A 126 -11.31 4.19 10.51
N PHE A 127 -10.17 4.37 11.18
CA PHE A 127 -10.05 4.14 12.62
C PHE A 127 -10.57 5.29 13.48
N GLU A 128 -10.68 6.51 12.96
CA GLU A 128 -10.97 7.74 13.70
C GLU A 128 -12.17 7.62 14.67
N ASN A 129 -13.25 7.02 14.21
CA ASN A 129 -14.49 6.87 15.00
C ASN A 129 -14.54 5.60 15.87
N HIS A 130 -13.54 4.74 15.80
CA HIS A 130 -13.52 3.45 16.50
C HIS A 130 -12.35 3.33 17.49
N ASN A 131 -11.17 3.81 17.10
CA ASN A 131 -9.96 3.71 17.91
C ASN A 131 -8.98 4.82 17.54
N VAL A 132 -8.98 5.89 18.35
CA VAL A 132 -8.16 7.08 18.12
C VAL A 132 -6.66 6.75 18.10
N GLU A 133 -6.18 5.84 18.96
CA GLU A 133 -4.77 5.47 19.00
C GLU A 133 -4.32 4.81 17.68
N LEU A 134 -5.14 3.93 17.09
CA LEU A 134 -4.86 3.32 15.79
C LEU A 134 -4.92 4.36 14.66
N SER A 135 -5.86 5.31 14.75
CA SER A 135 -5.95 6.45 13.82
C SER A 135 -4.68 7.30 13.86
N ASP A 136 -4.23 7.68 15.07
CA ASP A 136 -3.03 8.51 15.26
C ASP A 136 -1.77 7.82 14.72
N LEU A 137 -1.60 6.52 14.97
CA LEU A 137 -0.49 5.75 14.43
C LEU A 137 -0.50 5.71 12.90
N LYS A 138 -1.68 5.57 12.27
CA LYS A 138 -1.80 5.62 10.82
C LYS A 138 -1.57 7.02 10.26
N ASN A 139 -2.00 8.07 10.93
CA ASN A 139 -1.66 9.45 10.59
C ASN A 139 -0.14 9.67 10.63
N MET A 140 0.52 9.20 11.69
CA MET A 140 1.98 9.27 11.82
C MET A 140 2.68 8.52 10.68
N GLN A 141 2.21 7.33 10.32
CA GLN A 141 2.74 6.61 9.15
C GLN A 141 2.59 7.41 7.86
N SER A 142 1.43 8.04 7.64
CA SER A 142 1.21 8.88 6.44
C SER A 142 2.20 10.04 6.36
N ILE A 143 2.44 10.73 7.47
CA ILE A 143 3.42 11.80 7.56
C ILE A 143 4.82 11.30 7.25
N LEU A 144 5.25 10.19 7.88
CA LEU A 144 6.57 9.61 7.68
C LEU A 144 6.78 9.10 6.24
N PHE A 145 5.76 8.56 5.59
CA PHE A 145 5.83 8.24 4.15
C PHE A 145 6.06 9.49 3.31
N GLY A 146 5.38 10.61 3.62
CA GLY A 146 5.55 11.89 2.92
C GLY A 146 6.94 12.49 3.13
N GLU A 147 7.46 12.47 4.36
CA GLU A 147 8.83 12.91 4.67
C GLU A 147 9.86 12.05 3.93
N THR A 148 9.70 10.73 3.99
CA THR A 148 10.58 9.78 3.28
C THR A 148 10.58 10.05 1.78
N TYR A 149 9.41 10.29 1.20
CA TYR A 149 9.27 10.65 -0.21
C TYR A 149 10.04 11.93 -0.55
N SER A 150 9.90 12.97 0.26
CA SER A 150 10.58 14.24 0.03
C SER A 150 12.11 14.10 0.02
N PHE A 151 12.67 13.36 0.97
CA PHE A 151 14.10 13.09 1.00
C PHE A 151 14.56 12.20 -0.17
N ALA A 152 13.77 11.16 -0.52
CA ALA A 152 14.08 10.27 -1.63
C ALA A 152 14.13 11.03 -2.98
N VAL A 153 13.14 11.90 -3.24
CA VAL A 153 13.10 12.76 -4.44
C VAL A 153 14.31 13.71 -4.48
N GLY A 154 14.73 14.23 -3.32
CA GLY A 154 15.92 15.07 -3.17
C GLY A 154 17.24 14.30 -3.30
N GLY A 155 17.22 12.97 -3.38
CA GLY A 155 18.42 12.13 -3.40
C GLY A 155 19.12 12.00 -2.05
N GLU A 156 18.45 12.41 -0.97
CA GLU A 156 18.98 12.42 0.39
C GLU A 156 18.81 11.04 1.06
N TRP A 157 19.50 10.02 0.54
CA TRP A 157 19.29 8.62 0.93
C TRP A 157 19.60 8.31 2.40
N HIS A 158 20.48 9.07 3.06
CA HIS A 158 20.72 8.96 4.51
C HIS A 158 19.49 9.43 5.31
N ALA A 159 18.92 10.59 4.96
CA ALA A 159 17.71 11.10 5.59
C ALA A 159 16.49 10.21 5.29
N THR A 160 16.40 9.68 4.05
CA THR A 160 15.44 8.65 3.66
C THR A 160 15.52 7.42 4.58
N ALA A 161 16.73 6.94 4.85
CA ALA A 161 16.94 5.79 5.73
C ALA A 161 16.52 6.07 7.18
N ASP A 162 16.83 7.26 7.69
CA ASP A 162 16.47 7.64 9.07
C ASP A 162 14.95 7.79 9.23
N THR A 163 14.23 8.30 8.23
CA THR A 163 12.76 8.37 8.25
C THR A 163 12.11 7.00 8.07
N LEU A 164 12.66 6.13 7.24
CA LEU A 164 12.23 4.72 7.15
C LEU A 164 12.40 3.99 8.48
N ALA A 165 13.47 4.24 9.24
CA ALA A 165 13.65 3.64 10.56
C ALA A 165 12.56 4.08 11.54
N LYS A 166 12.19 5.36 11.55
CA LYS A 166 11.06 5.87 12.35
C LYS A 166 9.73 5.23 11.92
N LEU A 167 9.50 5.10 10.60
CA LEU A 167 8.33 4.42 10.06
C LEU A 167 8.25 2.96 10.53
N ALA A 168 9.38 2.27 10.59
CA ALA A 168 9.47 0.90 11.09
C ALA A 168 9.06 0.79 12.57
N ASP A 169 9.41 1.76 13.39
CA ASP A 169 9.00 1.79 14.80
C ASP A 169 7.49 2.04 14.95
N VAL A 170 6.93 2.97 14.19
CA VAL A 170 5.47 3.22 14.19
C VAL A 170 4.69 2.02 13.65
N GLU A 171 5.21 1.30 12.64
CA GLU A 171 4.59 0.08 12.15
C GLU A 171 4.56 -1.02 13.22
N GLU A 172 5.62 -1.17 14.00
CA GLU A 172 5.66 -2.13 15.09
C GLU A 172 4.69 -1.77 16.22
N GLU A 173 4.59 -0.49 16.56
CA GLU A 173 3.63 -0.03 17.55
C GLU A 173 2.20 -0.27 17.10
N PHE A 174 1.88 0.01 15.84
CA PHE A 174 0.57 -0.29 15.26
C PHE A 174 0.27 -1.80 15.31
N ARG A 175 1.23 -2.65 14.95
CA ARG A 175 1.09 -4.11 15.02
C ARG A 175 0.78 -4.59 16.45
N ILE A 176 1.49 -4.06 17.45
CA ILE A 176 1.29 -4.41 18.86
C ILE A 176 -0.12 -3.97 19.31
N LYS A 177 -0.55 -2.76 18.94
CA LYS A 177 -1.89 -2.25 19.27
C LYS A 177 -2.98 -3.09 18.61
N ILE A 178 -2.84 -3.47 17.35
CA ILE A 178 -3.78 -4.39 16.67
C ILE A 178 -3.89 -5.73 17.41
N ALA A 179 -2.78 -6.29 17.87
CA ALA A 179 -2.78 -7.56 18.56
C ALA A 179 -3.48 -7.51 19.93
N SER A 180 -3.51 -6.33 20.57
CA SER A 180 -4.12 -6.12 21.89
C SER A 180 -5.59 -5.71 21.86
N ASN A 181 -6.14 -5.34 20.70
CA ASN A 181 -7.55 -5.01 20.49
C ASN A 181 -8.36 -6.26 20.11
#